data_564f237f0463082dc259d0cd11d0e797
#
_entry.id   564f237f0463082dc259d0cd11d0e797
#
_cell.length_a   1.000
_cell.length_b   1.000
_cell.length_c   1.000
_cell.angle_alpha   90.00
_cell.angle_beta   90.00
_cell.angle_gamma   90.00
#
_symmetry.space_group_name_H-M   'P 1'
#
loop_
_entity.id
_entity.type
_entity.pdbx_description
1 polymer ?
#
loop_
_entity_poly.entity_id
_entity_poly.type
_entity_poly.pdbx_seq_one_letter_code
_entity_poly.pdbx_strand_id
1 'polypeptide(L)'
;MTDQNPLLERLAAGGAVSCLWMALGSVAAAEVMAEARPDAIMFDTQHGLWDKQNLYNAFAAIRGKSQPVVRIADDSAAAIGEAYDLGAAGVIVPLVETAAQAKAIVQAAKYPPLGRRSAGGVRPMLDFKPYAASANRSLLLGIMIETVAGLKNAAAIAAVPGVDLVFIGTGDLSIALGTFPDNGPKFEQAVQSILAACRKAKTPCGLFTYHTAIALDRLRQGFQWMVLGNDQDFLLSAAKANVARFSSGGRKTAVKGAVALVTGTSRGIGPETVKALLAGGAAKIYCGTRDKAKIAKLIAKSPKKLVPIELDITKPEEIAAAAKACGDVTLLVNNAGINFNTPLFAIAGTDNARQEMEVNYFGTLAMCRAFAPILRKNGGGTIVNMISILAYVNLPLMGSLCASKAAALSLTQGIRGELARHGTLVVAVMPGAVDTEMERNFPPPKLPPGEAARAALDGVEQGLEEVYPGDMATGMSQGLASD
;
A
#
# COMPACT_ATOMS: atom_id res chain seq x y z
N MET A 1 17.04 -26.52 -20.81
CA MET A 1 15.85 -26.30 -19.95
C MET A 1 15.90 -27.39 -18.89
N THR A 2 15.72 -27.06 -17.62
CA THR A 2 15.63 -28.06 -16.56
C THR A 2 14.37 -28.92 -16.80
N ASP A 3 14.43 -30.23 -16.52
CA ASP A 3 13.31 -31.16 -16.66
C ASP A 3 12.10 -30.83 -15.74
N GLN A 4 12.22 -29.76 -14.93
CA GLN A 4 11.29 -29.38 -13.89
C GLN A 4 10.89 -27.92 -14.04
N ASN A 5 9.61 -27.63 -13.85
CA ASN A 5 9.07 -26.27 -13.83
C ASN A 5 8.95 -25.79 -12.39
N PRO A 6 9.72 -24.74 -11.97
CA PRO A 6 9.71 -24.28 -10.59
C PRO A 6 8.32 -23.88 -10.07
N LEU A 7 7.42 -23.41 -10.97
CA LEU A 7 6.05 -23.07 -10.61
C LEU A 7 5.25 -24.29 -10.20
N LEU A 8 5.34 -25.38 -10.98
CA LEU A 8 4.65 -26.64 -10.68
C LEU A 8 5.17 -27.29 -9.40
N GLU A 9 6.50 -27.26 -9.20
CA GLU A 9 7.12 -27.78 -7.97
C GLU A 9 6.63 -27.01 -6.74
N ARG A 10 6.64 -25.66 -6.81
CA ARG A 10 6.18 -24.81 -5.72
C ARG A 10 4.71 -25.05 -5.39
N LEU A 11 3.84 -25.12 -6.40
CA LEU A 11 2.42 -25.39 -6.22
C LEU A 11 2.18 -26.79 -5.63
N ALA A 12 2.89 -27.82 -6.11
CA ALA A 12 2.79 -29.18 -5.60
C ALA A 12 3.26 -29.29 -4.14
N ALA A 13 4.26 -28.50 -3.73
CA ALA A 13 4.71 -28.41 -2.34
C ALA A 13 3.76 -27.60 -1.44
N GLY A 14 2.64 -27.08 -1.95
CA GLY A 14 1.72 -26.21 -1.20
C GLY A 14 2.20 -24.78 -1.05
N GLY A 15 3.29 -24.39 -1.72
CA GLY A 15 3.83 -23.05 -1.70
C GLY A 15 3.02 -22.06 -2.57
N ALA A 16 3.26 -20.76 -2.34
CA ALA A 16 2.61 -19.69 -3.09
C ALA A 16 3.49 -19.18 -4.22
N VAL A 17 2.88 -18.80 -5.34
CA VAL A 17 3.50 -18.18 -6.51
C VAL A 17 3.16 -16.69 -6.52
N SER A 18 4.20 -15.85 -6.49
CA SER A 18 4.11 -14.41 -6.73
C SER A 18 4.11 -14.13 -8.23
N CYS A 19 3.17 -13.32 -8.71
CA CYS A 19 3.02 -13.01 -10.12
C CYS A 19 2.88 -11.51 -10.34
N LEU A 20 3.55 -10.96 -11.37
CA LEU A 20 3.31 -9.63 -11.89
C LEU A 20 2.65 -9.74 -13.27
N TRP A 21 1.71 -8.82 -13.56
CA TRP A 21 0.91 -8.86 -14.78
C TRP A 21 1.37 -7.80 -15.76
N MET A 22 1.54 -8.16 -17.04
CA MET A 22 2.08 -7.30 -18.08
C MET A 22 1.09 -7.17 -19.23
N ALA A 23 0.57 -5.96 -19.45
CA ALA A 23 -0.38 -5.66 -20.53
C ALA A 23 0.17 -4.69 -21.58
N LEU A 24 1.20 -3.88 -21.29
CA LEU A 24 1.67 -2.78 -22.14
C LEU A 24 2.47 -3.21 -23.38
N GLY A 25 2.79 -4.49 -23.56
CA GLY A 25 3.55 -4.97 -24.71
C GLY A 25 5.01 -4.50 -24.76
N SER A 26 5.56 -4.01 -23.66
CA SER A 26 6.92 -3.46 -23.59
C SER A 26 7.92 -4.48 -23.09
N VAL A 27 8.87 -4.88 -23.94
CA VAL A 27 9.98 -5.78 -23.58
C VAL A 27 10.86 -5.16 -22.49
N ALA A 28 11.15 -3.87 -22.61
CA ALA A 28 11.98 -3.17 -21.61
C ALA A 28 11.28 -3.08 -20.25
N ALA A 29 9.96 -2.86 -20.23
CA ALA A 29 9.20 -2.89 -18.97
C ALA A 29 9.22 -4.29 -18.34
N ALA A 30 9.11 -5.36 -19.14
CA ALA A 30 9.20 -6.73 -18.65
C ALA A 30 10.58 -7.03 -18.04
N GLU A 31 11.66 -6.57 -18.65
CA GLU A 31 13.02 -6.70 -18.14
C GLU A 31 13.19 -6.01 -16.78
N VAL A 32 12.71 -4.76 -16.67
CA VAL A 32 12.75 -3.99 -15.41
C VAL A 32 11.90 -4.67 -14.31
N MET A 33 10.68 -5.12 -14.65
CA MET A 33 9.81 -5.81 -13.70
C MET A 33 10.40 -7.13 -13.20
N ALA A 34 11.18 -7.82 -14.04
CA ALA A 34 11.85 -9.06 -13.66
C ALA A 34 12.99 -8.86 -12.66
N GLU A 35 13.52 -7.64 -12.48
CA GLU A 35 14.51 -7.33 -11.43
C GLU A 35 13.91 -7.49 -10.01
N ALA A 36 12.60 -7.34 -9.86
CA ALA A 36 11.91 -7.64 -8.60
C ALA A 36 11.85 -9.16 -8.29
N ARG A 37 12.26 -10.01 -9.23
CA ARG A 37 12.30 -11.48 -9.12
C ARG A 37 10.99 -12.13 -8.67
N PRO A 38 9.83 -11.78 -9.26
CA PRO A 38 8.62 -12.54 -9.02
C PRO A 38 8.81 -13.98 -9.53
N ASP A 39 8.09 -14.94 -8.96
CA ASP A 39 8.15 -16.33 -9.44
C ASP A 39 7.68 -16.43 -10.89
N ALA A 40 6.65 -15.66 -11.26
CA ALA A 40 6.10 -15.59 -12.61
C ALA A 40 5.87 -14.16 -13.09
N ILE A 41 6.01 -13.95 -14.39
CA ILE A 41 5.47 -12.79 -15.10
C ILE A 41 4.39 -13.29 -16.06
N MET A 42 3.17 -12.77 -15.89
CA MET A 42 2.00 -13.06 -16.73
C MET A 42 1.93 -12.06 -17.88
N PHE A 43 2.06 -12.55 -19.10
CA PHE A 43 1.90 -11.76 -20.32
C PHE A 43 0.47 -11.91 -20.81
N ASP A 44 -0.24 -10.81 -20.90
CA ASP A 44 -1.65 -10.78 -21.28
C ASP A 44 -1.82 -10.56 -22.78
N THR A 45 -2.16 -11.60 -23.51
CA THR A 45 -2.45 -11.51 -24.94
C THR A 45 -3.95 -11.43 -25.25
N GLN A 46 -4.80 -11.49 -24.25
CA GLN A 46 -6.25 -11.31 -24.41
C GLN A 46 -6.62 -9.81 -24.47
N HIS A 47 -6.10 -9.02 -23.54
CA HIS A 47 -6.42 -7.58 -23.43
C HIS A 47 -5.18 -6.68 -23.47
N GLY A 48 -3.98 -7.26 -23.51
CA GLY A 48 -2.73 -6.52 -23.63
C GLY A 48 -2.28 -6.26 -25.07
N LEU A 49 -1.17 -5.53 -25.19
CA LEU A 49 -0.59 -5.10 -26.45
C LEU A 49 0.55 -6.02 -26.94
N TRP A 50 0.59 -7.27 -26.50
CA TRP A 50 1.64 -8.22 -26.82
C TRP A 50 1.41 -8.84 -28.21
N ASP A 51 2.40 -8.71 -29.08
CA ASP A 51 2.52 -9.51 -30.31
C ASP A 51 3.53 -10.64 -30.13
N LYS A 52 3.54 -11.54 -31.09
CA LYS A 52 4.40 -12.74 -31.07
C LYS A 52 5.90 -12.43 -30.96
N GLN A 53 6.38 -11.40 -31.67
CA GLN A 53 7.79 -11.03 -31.67
C GLN A 53 8.19 -10.41 -30.34
N ASN A 54 7.36 -9.53 -29.78
CA ASN A 54 7.61 -8.91 -28.47
C ASN A 54 7.55 -9.93 -27.33
N LEU A 55 6.62 -10.92 -27.38
CA LEU A 55 6.62 -12.04 -26.43
C LEU A 55 7.92 -12.83 -26.47
N TYR A 56 8.38 -13.21 -27.68
CA TYR A 56 9.63 -13.94 -27.85
C TYR A 56 10.81 -13.19 -27.22
N ASN A 57 10.91 -11.89 -27.47
CA ASN A 57 11.96 -11.02 -26.93
C ASN A 57 11.85 -10.86 -25.42
N ALA A 58 10.62 -10.65 -24.89
CA ALA A 58 10.39 -10.50 -23.45
C ALA A 58 10.77 -11.76 -22.67
N PHE A 59 10.45 -12.95 -23.19
CA PHE A 59 10.85 -14.20 -22.55
C PHE A 59 12.37 -14.39 -22.53
N ALA A 60 13.10 -13.82 -23.50
CA ALA A 60 14.55 -13.79 -23.46
C ALA A 60 15.09 -12.83 -22.39
N ALA A 61 14.48 -11.64 -22.28
CA ALA A 61 14.89 -10.59 -21.35
C ALA A 61 14.70 -10.99 -19.87
N ILE A 62 13.65 -11.76 -19.56
CA ILE A 62 13.37 -12.19 -18.18
C ILE A 62 14.02 -13.53 -17.79
N ARG A 63 14.75 -14.17 -18.73
CA ARG A 63 15.34 -15.51 -18.52
C ARG A 63 16.25 -15.55 -17.27
N GLY A 64 16.03 -16.55 -16.42
CA GLY A 64 16.80 -16.73 -15.18
C GLY A 64 16.37 -15.84 -14.01
N LYS A 65 15.37 -14.96 -14.22
CA LYS A 65 14.82 -14.08 -13.18
C LYS A 65 13.40 -14.49 -12.79
N SER A 66 12.54 -14.79 -13.79
CA SER A 66 11.13 -15.15 -13.60
C SER A 66 10.68 -16.13 -14.67
N GLN A 67 9.61 -16.87 -14.39
CA GLN A 67 9.01 -17.79 -15.37
C GLN A 67 7.98 -17.05 -16.23
N PRO A 68 8.05 -17.14 -17.58
CA PRO A 68 7.06 -16.55 -18.45
C PRO A 68 5.77 -17.38 -18.48
N VAL A 69 4.64 -16.76 -18.17
CA VAL A 69 3.30 -17.36 -18.30
C VAL A 69 2.45 -16.46 -19.19
N VAL A 70 1.61 -17.03 -20.03
CA VAL A 70 0.77 -16.28 -20.95
C VAL A 70 -0.70 -16.50 -20.65
N ARG A 71 -1.46 -15.43 -20.41
CA ARG A 71 -2.91 -15.47 -20.58
C ARG A 71 -3.19 -15.31 -22.07
N ILE A 72 -3.67 -16.38 -22.70
CA ILE A 72 -3.93 -16.40 -24.13
C ILE A 72 -5.28 -15.76 -24.50
N ALA A 73 -5.45 -15.40 -25.77
CA ALA A 73 -6.64 -14.68 -26.23
C ALA A 73 -7.92 -15.50 -26.19
N ASP A 74 -7.82 -16.81 -26.49
CA ASP A 74 -8.95 -17.74 -26.53
C ASP A 74 -8.51 -19.18 -26.24
N ASP A 75 -9.43 -20.14 -26.26
CA ASP A 75 -9.17 -21.57 -25.96
C ASP A 75 -8.73 -22.39 -27.18
N SER A 76 -8.36 -21.75 -28.27
CA SER A 76 -7.94 -22.43 -29.50
C SER A 76 -6.62 -23.19 -29.33
N ALA A 77 -6.51 -24.34 -30.00
CA ALA A 77 -5.27 -25.09 -30.05
C ALA A 77 -4.09 -24.28 -30.65
N ALA A 78 -4.39 -23.33 -31.52
CA ALA A 78 -3.40 -22.43 -32.11
C ALA A 78 -2.81 -21.47 -31.07
N ALA A 79 -3.66 -20.79 -30.27
CA ALA A 79 -3.23 -19.87 -29.24
C ALA A 79 -2.44 -20.59 -28.11
N ILE A 80 -2.90 -21.77 -27.67
CA ILE A 80 -2.20 -22.63 -26.70
C ILE A 80 -0.83 -23.06 -27.23
N GLY A 81 -0.79 -23.57 -28.48
CA GLY A 81 0.44 -24.03 -29.12
C GLY A 81 1.44 -22.89 -29.28
N GLU A 82 0.99 -21.73 -29.77
CA GLU A 82 1.85 -20.56 -30.00
C GLU A 82 2.56 -20.11 -28.73
N ALA A 83 1.84 -19.99 -27.61
CA ALA A 83 2.46 -19.56 -26.35
C ALA A 83 3.58 -20.51 -25.90
N TYR A 84 3.35 -21.82 -25.95
CA TYR A 84 4.37 -22.81 -25.61
C TYR A 84 5.53 -22.84 -26.62
N ASP A 85 5.24 -22.65 -27.92
CA ASP A 85 6.25 -22.63 -28.98
C ASP A 85 7.16 -21.40 -28.89
N LEU A 86 6.68 -20.32 -28.30
CA LEU A 86 7.50 -19.14 -27.92
C LEU A 86 8.34 -19.41 -26.68
N GLY A 87 8.05 -20.45 -25.91
CA GLY A 87 8.80 -20.85 -24.72
C GLY A 87 8.14 -20.44 -23.40
N ALA A 88 6.83 -20.25 -23.36
CA ALA A 88 6.12 -20.05 -22.12
C ALA A 88 6.29 -21.25 -21.19
N ALA A 89 6.51 -21.01 -19.89
CA ALA A 89 6.53 -22.01 -18.84
C ALA A 89 5.10 -22.43 -18.43
N GLY A 90 4.12 -21.57 -18.74
CA GLY A 90 2.72 -21.84 -18.46
C GLY A 90 1.78 -21.03 -19.36
N VAL A 91 0.55 -21.53 -19.47
CA VAL A 91 -0.55 -20.89 -20.20
C VAL A 91 -1.76 -20.82 -19.27
N ILE A 92 -2.47 -19.69 -19.26
CA ILE A 92 -3.77 -19.52 -18.62
C ILE A 92 -4.81 -19.29 -19.71
N VAL A 93 -5.81 -20.16 -19.74
CA VAL A 93 -6.88 -20.14 -20.75
C VAL A 93 -8.11 -19.44 -20.17
N PRO A 94 -8.57 -18.31 -20.76
CA PRO A 94 -9.72 -17.55 -20.23
C PRO A 94 -11.05 -18.19 -20.58
N LEU A 95 -12.14 -17.71 -19.95
CA LEU A 95 -13.54 -17.97 -20.28
C LEU A 95 -13.95 -19.45 -20.34
N VAL A 96 -13.39 -20.28 -19.47
CA VAL A 96 -13.71 -21.70 -19.43
C VAL A 96 -14.94 -21.97 -18.57
N GLU A 97 -15.95 -22.57 -19.18
CA GLU A 97 -17.27 -22.72 -18.59
C GLU A 97 -17.65 -24.17 -18.27
N THR A 98 -17.01 -25.16 -18.90
CA THR A 98 -17.37 -26.57 -18.75
C THR A 98 -16.16 -27.49 -18.61
N ALA A 99 -16.35 -28.63 -17.96
CA ALA A 99 -15.34 -29.70 -17.91
C ALA A 99 -15.02 -30.28 -19.31
N ALA A 100 -15.97 -30.28 -20.24
CA ALA A 100 -15.74 -30.76 -21.60
C ALA A 100 -14.76 -29.79 -22.33
N GLN A 101 -14.96 -28.49 -22.21
CA GLN A 101 -14.04 -27.46 -22.71
C GLN A 101 -12.65 -27.60 -22.08
N ALA A 102 -12.57 -27.74 -20.74
CA ALA A 102 -11.30 -27.95 -20.05
C ALA A 102 -10.56 -29.22 -20.54
N LYS A 103 -11.27 -30.32 -20.80
CA LYS A 103 -10.68 -31.52 -21.41
C LYS A 103 -10.14 -31.30 -22.81
N ALA A 104 -10.86 -30.55 -23.64
CA ALA A 104 -10.40 -30.20 -24.99
C ALA A 104 -9.14 -29.33 -24.95
N ILE A 105 -9.07 -28.39 -24.00
CA ILE A 105 -7.90 -27.54 -23.73
C ILE A 105 -6.70 -28.41 -23.32
N VAL A 106 -6.87 -29.34 -22.38
CA VAL A 106 -5.81 -30.27 -21.97
C VAL A 106 -5.29 -31.07 -23.18
N GLN A 107 -6.18 -31.58 -24.04
CA GLN A 107 -5.78 -32.28 -25.26
C GLN A 107 -4.99 -31.39 -26.24
N ALA A 108 -5.33 -30.13 -26.36
CA ALA A 108 -4.60 -29.16 -27.17
C ALA A 108 -3.21 -28.80 -26.59
N ALA A 109 -3.08 -28.80 -25.27
CA ALA A 109 -1.86 -28.40 -24.56
C ALA A 109 -0.81 -29.53 -24.44
N LYS A 110 -1.22 -30.80 -24.44
CA LYS A 110 -0.35 -31.96 -24.19
C LYS A 110 0.00 -32.72 -25.47
N TYR A 111 1.20 -33.29 -25.51
CA TYR A 111 1.62 -34.21 -26.58
C TYR A 111 0.99 -35.61 -26.39
N PRO A 112 0.93 -36.41 -27.47
CA PRO A 112 0.54 -37.84 -27.31
C PRO A 112 1.39 -38.57 -26.25
N PRO A 113 0.81 -39.52 -25.49
CA PRO A 113 -0.56 -40.04 -25.59
C PRO A 113 -1.60 -39.24 -24.80
N LEU A 114 -1.21 -38.19 -24.07
CA LEU A 114 -2.10 -37.40 -23.21
C LEU A 114 -2.93 -36.34 -23.98
N GLY A 115 -2.50 -35.98 -25.15
CA GLY A 115 -3.16 -34.98 -26.00
C GLY A 115 -2.78 -35.10 -27.47
N ARG A 116 -3.02 -33.99 -28.21
CA ARG A 116 -2.80 -33.90 -29.66
C ARG A 116 -2.07 -32.62 -30.08
N ARG A 117 -1.29 -32.02 -29.17
CA ARG A 117 -0.50 -30.81 -29.48
C ARG A 117 0.41 -31.09 -30.67
N SER A 118 0.46 -30.14 -31.64
CA SER A 118 1.40 -30.17 -32.75
C SER A 118 2.83 -29.90 -32.26
N ALA A 119 3.80 -30.59 -32.82
CA ALA A 119 5.21 -30.41 -32.53
C ALA A 119 5.79 -29.29 -33.40
N GLY A 120 6.45 -28.30 -32.79
CA GLY A 120 7.06 -27.16 -33.49
C GLY A 120 7.57 -26.11 -32.54
N GLY A 121 7.79 -24.92 -33.09
CA GLY A 121 8.20 -23.74 -32.34
C GLY A 121 9.71 -23.51 -32.32
N VAL A 122 10.10 -22.23 -32.38
CA VAL A 122 11.52 -21.83 -32.47
C VAL A 122 12.30 -22.29 -31.23
N ARG A 123 11.77 -22.10 -30.02
CA ARG A 123 12.49 -22.49 -28.78
C ARG A 123 12.47 -23.98 -28.49
N PRO A 124 11.33 -24.70 -28.59
CA PRO A 124 11.33 -26.14 -28.48
C PRO A 124 12.28 -26.84 -29.45
N MET A 125 12.41 -26.35 -30.67
CA MET A 125 13.26 -26.97 -31.67
C MET A 125 14.77 -26.79 -31.45
N LEU A 126 15.19 -25.87 -30.56
CA LEU A 126 16.60 -25.73 -30.20
C LEU A 126 17.15 -27.00 -29.49
N ASP A 127 16.30 -27.72 -28.76
CA ASP A 127 16.63 -28.99 -28.10
C ASP A 127 15.35 -29.84 -27.95
N PHE A 128 14.82 -30.28 -29.07
CA PHE A 128 13.46 -30.83 -29.17
C PHE A 128 13.29 -32.16 -28.44
N LYS A 129 14.27 -33.03 -28.48
CA LYS A 129 14.16 -34.39 -27.88
C LYS A 129 13.91 -34.35 -26.36
N PRO A 130 14.72 -33.66 -25.53
CA PRO A 130 14.43 -33.54 -24.12
C PRO A 130 13.19 -32.68 -23.85
N TYR A 131 12.95 -31.63 -24.64
CA TYR A 131 11.73 -30.83 -24.51
C TYR A 131 10.47 -31.68 -24.66
N ALA A 132 10.35 -32.45 -25.76
CA ALA A 132 9.19 -33.28 -26.02
C ALA A 132 9.01 -34.38 -24.95
N ALA A 133 10.10 -34.93 -24.43
CA ALA A 133 10.07 -35.94 -23.37
C ALA A 133 9.56 -35.40 -22.02
N SER A 134 9.78 -34.12 -21.74
CA SER A 134 9.39 -33.48 -20.47
C SER A 134 8.13 -32.61 -20.55
N ALA A 135 7.78 -32.08 -21.73
CA ALA A 135 6.74 -31.06 -21.92
C ALA A 135 5.40 -31.38 -21.26
N ASN A 136 4.94 -32.64 -21.33
CA ASN A 136 3.68 -33.03 -20.68
C ASN A 136 3.68 -32.89 -19.15
N ARG A 137 4.85 -32.87 -18.53
CA ARG A 137 5.05 -32.73 -17.06
C ARG A 137 5.56 -31.38 -16.64
N SER A 138 6.29 -30.68 -17.54
CA SER A 138 6.99 -29.44 -17.21
C SER A 138 6.26 -28.16 -17.67
N LEU A 139 5.19 -28.25 -18.45
CA LEU A 139 4.42 -27.10 -18.88
C LEU A 139 3.15 -26.96 -18.06
N LEU A 140 3.00 -25.81 -17.41
CA LEU A 140 1.83 -25.49 -16.57
C LEU A 140 0.64 -25.14 -17.46
N LEU A 141 -0.52 -25.74 -17.19
CA LEU A 141 -1.80 -25.42 -17.80
C LEU A 141 -2.79 -24.91 -16.75
N GLY A 142 -3.13 -23.64 -16.80
CA GLY A 142 -4.14 -23.01 -15.96
C GLY A 142 -5.44 -22.76 -16.71
N ILE A 143 -6.55 -22.90 -15.99
CA ILE A 143 -7.91 -22.65 -16.49
C ILE A 143 -8.49 -21.47 -15.73
N MET A 144 -8.99 -20.45 -16.46
CA MET A 144 -9.59 -19.26 -15.82
C MET A 144 -11.11 -19.42 -15.71
N ILE A 145 -11.62 -19.25 -14.47
CA ILE A 145 -13.05 -19.23 -14.15
C ILE A 145 -13.44 -17.78 -13.86
N GLU A 146 -14.31 -17.22 -14.69
CA GLU A 146 -14.68 -15.80 -14.62
C GLU A 146 -16.11 -15.51 -15.10
N THR A 147 -16.90 -16.57 -15.34
CA THR A 147 -18.31 -16.48 -15.74
C THR A 147 -19.22 -17.17 -14.73
N VAL A 148 -20.53 -16.86 -14.76
CA VAL A 148 -21.52 -17.55 -13.93
C VAL A 148 -21.61 -19.05 -14.27
N ALA A 149 -21.44 -19.42 -15.55
CA ALA A 149 -21.43 -20.82 -15.98
C ALA A 149 -20.18 -21.54 -15.49
N GLY A 150 -19.00 -20.93 -15.61
CA GLY A 150 -17.75 -21.47 -15.07
C GLY A 150 -17.80 -21.64 -13.56
N LEU A 151 -18.35 -20.66 -12.82
CA LEU A 151 -18.57 -20.75 -11.38
C LEU A 151 -19.45 -21.96 -11.00
N LYS A 152 -20.57 -22.15 -11.70
CA LYS A 152 -21.45 -23.30 -11.48
C LYS A 152 -20.75 -24.65 -11.69
N ASN A 153 -19.83 -24.71 -12.64
CA ASN A 153 -19.12 -25.91 -13.05
C ASN A 153 -17.71 -26.04 -12.42
N ALA A 154 -17.34 -25.14 -11.50
CA ALA A 154 -16.00 -25.05 -10.94
C ALA A 154 -15.45 -26.39 -10.40
N ALA A 155 -16.28 -27.17 -9.72
CA ALA A 155 -15.87 -28.47 -9.19
C ALA A 155 -15.56 -29.50 -10.31
N ALA A 156 -16.34 -29.51 -11.39
CA ALA A 156 -16.11 -30.38 -12.52
C ALA A 156 -14.90 -29.95 -13.37
N ILE A 157 -14.68 -28.65 -13.51
CA ILE A 157 -13.53 -28.07 -14.20
C ILE A 157 -12.24 -28.37 -13.42
N ALA A 158 -12.21 -28.08 -12.13
CA ALA A 158 -11.05 -28.31 -11.28
C ALA A 158 -10.62 -29.78 -11.20
N ALA A 159 -11.57 -30.70 -11.36
CA ALA A 159 -11.30 -32.13 -11.32
C ALA A 159 -10.80 -32.73 -12.67
N VAL A 160 -10.65 -31.92 -13.72
CA VAL A 160 -10.17 -32.43 -15.02
C VAL A 160 -8.68 -32.78 -14.94
N PRO A 161 -8.28 -34.03 -15.20
CA PRO A 161 -6.86 -34.42 -15.19
C PRO A 161 -6.07 -33.63 -16.24
N GLY A 162 -4.93 -33.08 -15.82
CA GLY A 162 -4.08 -32.24 -16.67
C GLY A 162 -4.32 -30.74 -16.53
N VAL A 163 -5.29 -30.31 -15.72
CA VAL A 163 -5.41 -28.94 -15.22
C VAL A 163 -4.50 -28.80 -14.01
N ASP A 164 -3.49 -27.93 -14.11
CA ASP A 164 -2.46 -27.72 -13.08
C ASP A 164 -2.82 -26.54 -12.13
N LEU A 165 -3.68 -25.63 -12.57
CA LEU A 165 -4.10 -24.45 -11.83
C LEU A 165 -5.51 -24.02 -12.25
N VAL A 166 -6.37 -23.69 -11.30
CA VAL A 166 -7.57 -22.89 -11.55
C VAL A 166 -7.28 -21.45 -11.17
N PHE A 167 -7.47 -20.54 -12.09
CA PHE A 167 -7.27 -19.09 -11.87
C PHE A 167 -8.62 -18.38 -11.89
N ILE A 168 -8.87 -17.49 -10.93
CA ILE A 168 -10.11 -16.71 -10.87
C ILE A 168 -9.88 -15.35 -11.52
N GLY A 169 -10.57 -15.08 -12.63
CA GLY A 169 -10.63 -13.75 -13.27
C GLY A 169 -11.58 -12.85 -12.48
N THR A 170 -11.05 -12.15 -11.47
CA THR A 170 -11.86 -11.41 -10.50
C THR A 170 -12.64 -10.25 -11.09
N GLY A 171 -12.09 -9.60 -12.13
CA GLY A 171 -12.77 -8.52 -12.85
C GLY A 171 -14.04 -9.00 -13.52
N ASP A 172 -13.90 -9.94 -14.47
CA ASP A 172 -15.02 -10.45 -15.25
C ASP A 172 -16.04 -11.21 -14.39
N LEU A 173 -15.57 -11.98 -13.38
CA LEU A 173 -16.47 -12.64 -12.44
C LEU A 173 -17.33 -11.63 -11.68
N SER A 174 -16.76 -10.51 -11.23
CA SER A 174 -17.50 -9.47 -10.50
C SER A 174 -18.56 -8.79 -11.37
N ILE A 175 -18.21 -8.54 -12.63
CA ILE A 175 -19.13 -7.99 -13.65
C ILE A 175 -20.26 -9.00 -13.91
N ALA A 176 -19.92 -10.27 -14.15
CA ALA A 176 -20.89 -11.33 -14.42
C ALA A 176 -21.85 -11.58 -13.25
N LEU A 177 -21.44 -11.34 -12.02
CA LEU A 177 -22.25 -11.42 -10.81
C LEU A 177 -23.05 -10.14 -10.51
N GLY A 178 -22.79 -9.04 -11.23
CA GLY A 178 -23.39 -7.73 -10.97
C GLY A 178 -22.92 -7.09 -9.66
N THR A 179 -21.68 -7.35 -9.25
CA THR A 179 -21.09 -6.85 -7.98
C THR A 179 -19.95 -5.86 -8.20
N PHE A 180 -19.55 -5.60 -9.45
CA PHE A 180 -18.54 -4.59 -9.78
C PHE A 180 -19.08 -3.16 -9.54
N PRO A 181 -18.29 -2.22 -9.00
CA PRO A 181 -16.89 -2.34 -8.56
C PRO A 181 -16.70 -2.81 -7.10
N ASP A 182 -17.75 -2.92 -6.30
CA ASP A 182 -17.66 -2.98 -4.83
C ASP A 182 -17.41 -4.39 -4.25
N ASN A 183 -17.40 -5.43 -5.10
CA ASN A 183 -17.04 -6.81 -4.73
C ASN A 183 -17.62 -7.28 -3.35
N GLY A 184 -18.93 -7.11 -3.15
CA GLY A 184 -19.60 -7.42 -1.88
C GLY A 184 -19.67 -8.93 -1.51
N PRO A 185 -20.48 -9.30 -0.51
CA PRO A 185 -20.56 -10.68 0.01
C PRO A 185 -20.86 -11.76 -1.04
N LYS A 186 -21.64 -11.43 -2.08
CA LYS A 186 -21.96 -12.33 -3.18
C LYS A 186 -20.71 -12.74 -3.99
N PHE A 187 -19.82 -11.76 -4.27
CA PHE A 187 -18.57 -12.02 -4.95
C PHE A 187 -17.64 -12.87 -4.07
N GLU A 188 -17.52 -12.52 -2.80
CA GLU A 188 -16.69 -13.28 -1.86
C GLU A 188 -17.17 -14.73 -1.74
N GLN A 189 -18.47 -14.97 -1.65
CA GLN A 189 -19.05 -16.32 -1.63
C GLN A 189 -18.68 -17.11 -2.90
N ALA A 190 -18.71 -16.47 -4.07
CA ALA A 190 -18.32 -17.10 -5.33
C ALA A 190 -16.84 -17.50 -5.32
N VAL A 191 -15.95 -16.56 -4.91
CA VAL A 191 -14.50 -16.81 -4.80
C VAL A 191 -14.21 -17.96 -3.84
N GLN A 192 -14.85 -18.01 -2.68
CA GLN A 192 -14.67 -19.08 -1.70
C GLN A 192 -15.23 -20.41 -2.20
N SER A 193 -16.32 -20.43 -2.97
CA SER A 193 -16.87 -21.66 -3.55
C SER A 193 -15.93 -22.28 -4.59
N ILE A 194 -15.26 -21.46 -5.42
CA ILE A 194 -14.26 -21.94 -6.36
C ILE A 194 -13.05 -22.51 -5.59
N LEU A 195 -12.55 -21.81 -4.57
CA LEU A 195 -11.46 -22.29 -3.74
C LEU A 195 -11.79 -23.63 -3.08
N ALA A 196 -13.01 -23.80 -2.56
CA ALA A 196 -13.46 -25.06 -1.97
C ALA A 196 -13.51 -26.21 -2.99
N ALA A 197 -13.97 -25.92 -4.23
CA ALA A 197 -13.97 -26.87 -5.33
C ALA A 197 -12.54 -27.30 -5.69
N CYS A 198 -11.61 -26.36 -5.79
CA CYS A 198 -10.19 -26.62 -6.06
C CYS A 198 -9.54 -27.49 -4.98
N ARG A 199 -9.79 -27.18 -3.70
CA ARG A 199 -9.30 -27.98 -2.56
C ARG A 199 -9.78 -29.44 -2.62
N LYS A 200 -11.07 -29.64 -2.93
CA LYS A 200 -11.63 -30.98 -3.09
C LYS A 200 -10.98 -31.74 -4.24
N ALA A 201 -10.69 -31.07 -5.34
CA ALA A 201 -10.02 -31.64 -6.50
C ALA A 201 -8.50 -31.79 -6.31
N LYS A 202 -7.91 -31.19 -5.26
CA LYS A 202 -6.46 -31.07 -5.02
C LYS A 202 -5.75 -30.30 -6.14
N THR A 203 -6.44 -29.37 -6.79
CA THR A 203 -5.92 -28.50 -7.83
C THR A 203 -5.61 -27.13 -7.21
N PRO A 204 -4.40 -26.59 -7.37
CA PRO A 204 -4.04 -25.24 -6.95
C PRO A 204 -5.03 -24.20 -7.44
N CYS A 205 -5.27 -23.15 -6.61
CA CYS A 205 -6.17 -22.06 -6.95
C CYS A 205 -5.43 -20.72 -6.87
N GLY A 206 -5.61 -19.87 -7.86
CA GLY A 206 -5.05 -18.54 -7.93
C GLY A 206 -6.07 -17.49 -8.31
N LEU A 207 -5.71 -16.21 -8.16
CA LEU A 207 -6.58 -15.11 -8.55
C LEU A 207 -5.80 -13.83 -8.85
N PHE A 208 -6.46 -12.91 -9.54
CA PHE A 208 -5.97 -11.54 -9.69
C PHE A 208 -6.26 -10.75 -8.41
N THR A 209 -5.23 -10.06 -7.87
CA THR A 209 -5.39 -9.09 -6.78
C THR A 209 -4.77 -7.75 -7.20
N TYR A 210 -5.37 -6.64 -6.72
CA TYR A 210 -4.89 -5.31 -7.08
C TYR A 210 -3.82 -4.78 -6.12
N HIS A 211 -3.70 -5.38 -4.93
CA HIS A 211 -2.83 -4.90 -3.85
C HIS A 211 -2.23 -6.06 -3.06
N THR A 212 -0.98 -5.91 -2.65
CA THR A 212 -0.26 -6.92 -1.85
C THR A 212 -0.98 -7.29 -0.55
N ALA A 213 -1.64 -6.33 0.13
CA ALA A 213 -2.41 -6.62 1.34
C ALA A 213 -3.53 -7.64 1.07
N ILE A 214 -4.27 -7.47 -0.04
CA ILE A 214 -5.31 -8.44 -0.46
C ILE A 214 -4.68 -9.79 -0.81
N ALA A 215 -3.53 -9.77 -1.50
CA ALA A 215 -2.81 -11.00 -1.85
C ALA A 215 -2.41 -11.81 -0.60
N LEU A 216 -1.91 -11.15 0.44
CA LEU A 216 -1.56 -11.78 1.71
C LEU A 216 -2.78 -12.37 2.43
N ASP A 217 -3.93 -11.69 2.39
CA ASP A 217 -5.18 -12.23 2.92
C ASP A 217 -5.64 -13.48 2.16
N ARG A 218 -5.55 -13.47 0.83
CA ARG A 218 -5.86 -14.64 0.00
C ARG A 218 -4.91 -15.80 0.26
N LEU A 219 -3.64 -15.52 0.46
CA LEU A 219 -2.64 -16.53 0.86
C LEU A 219 -3.05 -17.22 2.17
N ARG A 220 -3.44 -16.45 3.20
CA ARG A 220 -3.95 -16.99 4.48
C ARG A 220 -5.21 -17.86 4.30
N GLN A 221 -6.02 -17.55 3.30
CA GLN A 221 -7.19 -18.35 2.92
C GLN A 221 -6.82 -19.61 2.13
N GLY A 222 -5.55 -19.79 1.73
CA GLY A 222 -5.06 -20.99 1.04
C GLY A 222 -5.07 -20.91 -0.49
N PHE A 223 -5.14 -19.70 -1.06
CA PHE A 223 -4.79 -19.50 -2.47
C PHE A 223 -3.28 -19.64 -2.65
N GLN A 224 -2.87 -20.15 -3.81
CA GLN A 224 -1.46 -20.47 -4.08
C GLN A 224 -0.86 -19.67 -5.24
N TRP A 225 -1.64 -18.85 -5.94
CA TRP A 225 -1.13 -17.98 -7.00
C TRP A 225 -1.80 -16.62 -6.90
N MET A 226 -1.01 -15.57 -6.66
CA MET A 226 -1.50 -14.21 -6.52
C MET A 226 -0.81 -13.28 -7.51
N VAL A 227 -1.61 -12.45 -8.20
CA VAL A 227 -1.09 -11.33 -8.96
C VAL A 227 -0.94 -10.13 -8.02
N LEU A 228 0.28 -9.62 -7.89
CA LEU A 228 0.62 -8.56 -6.93
C LEU A 228 0.44 -7.14 -7.50
N GLY A 229 0.15 -7.03 -8.78
CA GLY A 229 -0.06 -5.78 -9.50
C GLY A 229 0.26 -5.92 -10.99
N ASN A 230 0.04 -4.85 -11.75
CA ASN A 230 0.29 -4.82 -13.18
C ASN A 230 1.13 -3.60 -13.59
N ASP A 231 1.74 -3.67 -14.77
CA ASP A 231 2.62 -2.64 -15.33
C ASP A 231 1.92 -1.28 -15.51
N GLN A 232 0.66 -1.25 -15.93
CA GLN A 232 -0.12 -0.01 -16.10
C GLN A 232 -0.32 0.71 -14.77
N ASP A 233 -0.77 -0.03 -13.74
CA ASP A 233 -1.05 0.56 -12.42
C ASP A 233 0.22 1.03 -11.72
N PHE A 234 1.32 0.30 -11.83
CA PHE A 234 2.62 0.72 -11.28
C PHE A 234 3.10 2.01 -11.93
N LEU A 235 3.09 2.11 -13.25
CA LEU A 235 3.51 3.31 -13.97
C LEU A 235 2.58 4.49 -13.70
N LEU A 236 1.27 4.28 -13.78
CA LEU A 236 0.28 5.36 -13.61
C LEU A 236 0.27 5.88 -12.19
N SER A 237 0.30 5.01 -11.18
CA SER A 237 0.29 5.43 -9.76
C SER A 237 1.55 6.20 -9.40
N ALA A 238 2.73 5.73 -9.82
CA ALA A 238 3.99 6.43 -9.61
C ALA A 238 4.02 7.78 -10.33
N ALA A 239 3.57 7.84 -11.58
CA ALA A 239 3.49 9.08 -12.35
C ALA A 239 2.52 10.09 -11.70
N LYS A 240 1.30 9.65 -11.33
CA LYS A 240 0.32 10.49 -10.64
C LYS A 240 0.86 11.04 -9.32
N ALA A 241 1.52 10.20 -8.51
CA ALA A 241 2.11 10.61 -7.25
C ALA A 241 3.19 11.69 -7.45
N ASN A 242 4.09 11.51 -8.42
CA ASN A 242 5.15 12.48 -8.72
C ASN A 242 4.60 13.79 -9.30
N VAL A 243 3.62 13.74 -10.21
CA VAL A 243 2.96 14.94 -10.75
C VAL A 243 2.21 15.69 -9.65
N ALA A 244 1.48 14.99 -8.78
CA ALA A 244 0.79 15.60 -7.65
C ALA A 244 1.78 16.26 -6.67
N ARG A 245 2.91 15.58 -6.37
CA ARG A 245 3.98 16.11 -5.53
C ARG A 245 4.61 17.36 -6.16
N PHE A 246 4.92 17.34 -7.45
CA PHE A 246 5.45 18.52 -8.17
C PHE A 246 4.45 19.68 -8.17
N SER A 247 3.18 19.39 -8.46
CA SER A 247 2.09 20.39 -8.48
C SER A 247 1.81 20.98 -7.09
N SER A 248 1.99 20.19 -6.01
CA SER A 248 1.89 20.69 -4.64
C SER A 248 3.10 21.53 -4.22
N GLY A 249 4.30 21.24 -4.73
CA GLY A 249 5.52 21.98 -4.46
C GLY A 249 5.53 23.43 -4.97
N GLY A 250 4.61 23.80 -5.86
CA GLY A 250 4.38 25.19 -6.29
C GLY A 250 3.44 25.99 -5.37
N ARG A 251 2.82 25.37 -4.37
CA ARG A 251 1.96 26.05 -3.40
C ARG A 251 2.80 26.57 -2.23
N LYS A 252 2.44 27.72 -1.69
CA LYS A 252 3.13 28.42 -0.59
C LYS A 252 3.05 27.59 0.72
N THR A 253 3.74 26.47 0.78
CA THR A 253 3.93 25.67 2.02
C THR A 253 5.18 26.14 2.78
N ALA A 254 5.72 27.29 2.41
CA ALA A 254 6.95 27.80 2.98
C ALA A 254 6.78 28.20 4.45
N VAL A 255 7.70 27.79 5.27
CA VAL A 255 7.85 28.27 6.66
C VAL A 255 8.13 29.78 6.67
N LYS A 256 8.90 30.25 5.71
CA LYS A 256 9.20 31.70 5.52
C LYS A 256 7.91 32.46 5.18
N GLY A 257 7.60 33.43 6.03
CA GLY A 257 6.40 34.26 5.89
C GLY A 257 5.12 33.65 6.42
N ALA A 258 5.15 32.39 6.91
CA ALA A 258 3.98 31.74 7.48
C ALA A 258 3.46 32.45 8.74
N VAL A 259 2.14 32.47 8.90
CA VAL A 259 1.49 32.69 10.18
C VAL A 259 1.16 31.33 10.79
N ALA A 260 1.88 30.95 11.83
CA ALA A 260 1.77 29.62 12.42
C ALA A 260 0.98 29.64 13.73
N LEU A 261 0.26 28.54 14.00
CA LEU A 261 -0.24 28.20 15.33
C LEU A 261 0.37 26.88 15.76
N VAL A 262 1.03 26.87 16.93
CA VAL A 262 1.60 25.65 17.52
C VAL A 262 0.87 25.35 18.81
N THR A 263 0.32 24.13 18.97
CA THR A 263 -0.30 23.70 20.21
C THR A 263 0.72 23.05 21.15
N GLY A 264 0.56 23.23 22.49
CA GLY A 264 1.43 22.59 23.47
C GLY A 264 2.84 23.19 23.56
N THR A 265 2.97 24.51 23.57
CA THR A 265 4.25 25.22 23.50
C THR A 265 5.00 25.38 24.82
N SER A 266 4.52 24.78 25.92
CA SER A 266 5.11 24.97 27.26
C SER A 266 6.32 24.07 27.54
N ARG A 267 6.46 22.92 26.89
CA ARG A 267 7.55 21.94 27.08
C ARG A 267 7.75 21.03 25.87
N GLY A 268 8.85 20.29 25.88
CA GLY A 268 9.16 19.27 24.87
C GLY A 268 9.42 19.84 23.48
N ILE A 269 8.81 19.24 22.45
CA ILE A 269 9.00 19.61 21.04
C ILE A 269 8.37 20.97 20.74
N GLY A 270 7.28 21.36 21.42
CA GLY A 270 6.53 22.59 21.11
C GLY A 270 7.36 23.87 21.14
N PRO A 271 8.11 24.20 22.23
CA PRO A 271 9.00 25.39 22.24
C PRO A 271 10.09 25.32 21.18
N GLU A 272 10.62 24.14 20.85
CA GLU A 272 11.63 23.96 19.82
C GLU A 272 11.05 24.19 18.42
N THR A 273 9.80 23.77 18.20
CA THR A 273 9.06 24.09 16.96
C THR A 273 8.88 25.61 16.79
N VAL A 274 8.53 26.33 17.88
CA VAL A 274 8.44 27.79 17.83
C VAL A 274 9.80 28.43 17.49
N LYS A 275 10.90 27.95 18.06
CA LYS A 275 12.25 28.44 17.74
C LYS A 275 12.62 28.13 16.27
N ALA A 276 12.34 26.93 15.79
CA ALA A 276 12.60 26.54 14.41
C ALA A 276 11.78 27.37 13.41
N LEU A 277 10.50 27.64 13.70
CA LEU A 277 9.66 28.54 12.90
C LEU A 277 10.19 29.96 12.85
N LEU A 278 10.68 30.51 13.98
CA LEU A 278 11.33 31.84 14.03
C LEU A 278 12.58 31.87 13.14
N ALA A 279 13.44 30.86 13.28
CA ALA A 279 14.67 30.73 12.48
C ALA A 279 14.36 30.58 10.99
N GLY A 280 13.30 29.85 10.62
CA GLY A 280 12.80 29.67 9.26
C GLY A 280 12.08 30.89 8.69
N GLY A 281 11.98 31.97 9.46
CA GLY A 281 11.45 33.27 8.98
C GLY A 281 9.93 33.37 8.98
N ALA A 282 9.22 32.63 9.84
CA ALA A 282 7.79 32.83 10.04
C ALA A 282 7.45 34.31 10.39
N ALA A 283 6.34 34.78 9.83
CA ALA A 283 5.92 36.19 10.04
C ALA A 283 5.32 36.36 11.42
N LYS A 284 4.54 35.40 11.91
CA LYS A 284 3.89 35.44 13.21
C LYS A 284 3.70 33.98 13.71
N ILE A 285 3.78 33.77 15.01
CA ILE A 285 3.56 32.48 15.63
C ILE A 285 2.65 32.64 16.85
N TYR A 286 1.48 32.03 16.77
CA TYR A 286 0.58 31.86 17.90
C TYR A 286 1.04 30.66 18.73
N CYS A 287 1.34 30.89 19.99
CA CYS A 287 1.88 29.90 20.93
C CYS A 287 0.75 29.41 21.83
N GLY A 288 0.12 28.29 21.46
CA GLY A 288 -0.97 27.68 22.22
C GLY A 288 -0.50 26.96 23.48
N THR A 289 -1.05 27.33 24.61
CA THR A 289 -0.72 26.78 25.93
C THR A 289 -1.91 26.88 26.88
N ARG A 290 -2.03 25.94 27.83
CA ARG A 290 -3.01 26.01 28.92
C ARG A 290 -2.63 27.03 30.02
N ASP A 291 -1.39 27.47 30.05
CA ASP A 291 -0.86 28.40 31.04
C ASP A 291 0.15 29.34 30.37
N LYS A 292 -0.25 30.60 30.16
CA LYS A 292 0.56 31.63 29.51
C LYS A 292 1.81 32.00 30.32
N ALA A 293 1.78 31.86 31.63
CA ALA A 293 2.93 32.16 32.49
C ALA A 293 4.12 31.23 32.19
N LYS A 294 3.85 29.95 31.85
CA LYS A 294 4.89 28.97 31.51
C LYS A 294 5.66 29.28 30.25
N ILE A 295 5.12 30.09 29.35
CA ILE A 295 5.76 30.44 28.08
C ILE A 295 6.26 31.90 28.06
N ALA A 296 6.15 32.64 29.16
CA ALA A 296 6.57 34.05 29.21
C ALA A 296 8.03 34.28 28.74
N LYS A 297 8.95 33.41 29.16
CA LYS A 297 10.35 33.42 28.73
C LYS A 297 10.53 33.15 27.25
N LEU A 298 9.67 32.32 26.65
CA LEU A 298 9.67 32.03 25.21
C LEU A 298 9.19 33.27 24.46
N ILE A 299 8.08 33.86 24.85
CA ILE A 299 7.48 35.05 24.25
C ILE A 299 8.46 36.24 24.27
N ALA A 300 9.18 36.40 25.39
CA ALA A 300 10.16 37.48 25.55
C ALA A 300 11.30 37.46 24.49
N LYS A 301 11.58 36.30 23.86
CA LYS A 301 12.60 36.20 22.80
C LYS A 301 12.23 36.96 21.52
N SER A 302 10.94 37.11 21.22
CA SER A 302 10.47 37.81 20.03
C SER A 302 9.02 38.31 20.21
N PRO A 303 8.79 39.28 21.09
CA PRO A 303 7.44 39.71 21.49
C PRO A 303 6.62 40.30 20.34
N LYS A 304 7.28 40.74 19.27
CA LYS A 304 6.60 41.28 18.06
C LYS A 304 6.05 40.16 17.17
N LYS A 305 6.59 38.93 17.25
CA LYS A 305 6.22 37.80 16.41
C LYS A 305 5.51 36.69 17.15
N LEU A 306 5.76 36.54 18.45
CA LEU A 306 5.20 35.48 19.29
C LEU A 306 3.99 35.99 20.06
N VAL A 307 2.84 35.33 19.85
CA VAL A 307 1.56 35.70 20.47
C VAL A 307 1.08 34.55 21.34
N PRO A 308 0.98 34.72 22.67
CA PRO A 308 0.49 33.66 23.54
C PRO A 308 -1.03 33.51 23.40
N ILE A 309 -1.49 32.28 23.16
CA ILE A 309 -2.91 31.91 23.09
C ILE A 309 -3.21 30.90 24.20
N GLU A 310 -4.25 31.18 25.01
CA GLU A 310 -4.78 30.18 25.92
C GLU A 310 -5.54 29.14 25.14
N LEU A 311 -5.12 27.89 25.28
CA LEU A 311 -5.64 26.80 24.46
C LEU A 311 -5.43 25.44 25.12
N ASP A 312 -6.53 24.87 25.57
CA ASP A 312 -6.68 23.47 25.86
C ASP A 312 -7.45 22.81 24.71
N ILE A 313 -6.81 21.91 23.99
CA ILE A 313 -7.41 21.26 22.79
C ILE A 313 -8.52 20.25 23.14
N THR A 314 -8.79 20.02 24.42
CA THR A 314 -9.95 19.23 24.88
C THR A 314 -11.18 20.09 25.16
N LYS A 315 -11.07 21.41 25.07
CA LYS A 315 -12.14 22.36 25.36
C LYS A 315 -12.64 23.05 24.07
N PRO A 316 -13.84 22.70 23.60
CA PRO A 316 -14.40 23.27 22.36
C PRO A 316 -14.47 24.80 22.36
N GLU A 317 -14.77 25.41 23.51
CA GLU A 317 -14.86 26.87 23.68
C GLU A 317 -13.50 27.57 23.49
N GLU A 318 -12.41 26.97 24.00
CA GLU A 318 -11.06 27.54 23.85
C GLU A 318 -10.57 27.37 22.41
N ILE A 319 -10.90 26.23 21.74
CA ILE A 319 -10.61 26.04 20.31
C ILE A 319 -11.35 27.08 19.46
N ALA A 320 -12.64 27.31 19.73
CA ALA A 320 -13.44 28.28 18.99
C ALA A 320 -12.89 29.72 19.18
N ALA A 321 -12.50 30.08 20.39
CA ALA A 321 -11.88 31.36 20.70
C ALA A 321 -10.52 31.53 19.96
N ALA A 322 -9.69 30.48 19.96
CA ALA A 322 -8.42 30.46 19.23
C ALA A 322 -8.65 30.59 17.72
N ALA A 323 -9.59 29.87 17.14
CA ALA A 323 -9.93 29.97 15.71
C ALA A 323 -10.39 31.39 15.32
N LYS A 324 -11.17 32.05 16.18
CA LYS A 324 -11.58 33.46 15.97
C LYS A 324 -10.41 34.41 16.05
N ALA A 325 -9.50 34.22 17.02
CA ALA A 325 -8.34 35.10 17.23
C ALA A 325 -7.23 34.92 16.19
N CYS A 326 -7.10 33.69 15.64
CA CYS A 326 -6.02 33.29 14.74
C CYS A 326 -6.50 33.07 13.29
N GLY A 327 -7.38 33.98 12.82
CA GLY A 327 -8.02 33.86 11.48
C GLY A 327 -7.06 34.07 10.29
N ASP A 328 -5.81 34.41 10.53
CA ASP A 328 -4.75 34.63 9.51
C ASP A 328 -3.76 33.43 9.44
N VAL A 329 -4.01 32.34 10.16
CA VAL A 329 -3.14 31.16 10.19
C VAL A 329 -3.05 30.48 8.81
N THR A 330 -1.81 30.19 8.39
CA THR A 330 -1.46 29.45 7.18
C THR A 330 -0.73 28.14 7.49
N LEU A 331 -0.26 27.94 8.75
CA LEU A 331 0.41 26.73 9.21
C LEU A 331 -0.08 26.35 10.62
N LEU A 332 -0.79 25.23 10.71
CA LEU A 332 -1.24 24.64 11.98
C LEU A 332 -0.29 23.52 12.36
N VAL A 333 0.29 23.57 13.58
CA VAL A 333 1.09 22.48 14.15
C VAL A 333 0.38 21.93 15.38
N ASN A 334 -0.23 20.76 15.23
CA ASN A 334 -0.84 19.98 16.29
C ASN A 334 0.26 19.18 17.01
N ASN A 335 0.88 19.79 18.01
CA ASN A 335 1.96 19.19 18.79
C ASN A 335 1.51 18.77 20.20
N ALA A 336 0.43 19.34 20.74
CA ALA A 336 -0.08 18.94 22.05
C ALA A 336 -0.40 17.45 22.10
N GLY A 337 0.05 16.78 23.15
CA GLY A 337 -0.17 15.35 23.36
C GLY A 337 0.20 14.94 24.78
N ILE A 338 -0.29 13.80 25.21
CA ILE A 338 -0.01 13.20 26.50
C ILE A 338 0.36 11.72 26.34
N ASN A 339 1.09 11.22 27.34
CA ASN A 339 1.48 9.82 27.50
C ASN A 339 1.52 9.49 28.99
N PHE A 340 0.79 8.48 29.41
CA PHE A 340 0.79 8.00 30.79
C PHE A 340 1.76 6.82 31.01
N ASN A 341 2.40 6.31 29.95
CA ASN A 341 3.30 5.16 30.03
C ASN A 341 2.63 3.95 30.71
N THR A 342 1.43 3.61 30.26
CA THR A 342 0.60 2.62 30.93
C THR A 342 0.45 1.36 30.08
N PRO A 343 0.87 0.18 30.57
CA PRO A 343 0.53 -1.11 29.97
C PRO A 343 -0.98 -1.36 30.03
N LEU A 344 -1.53 -2.02 29.02
CA LEU A 344 -2.99 -2.21 28.86
C LEU A 344 -3.64 -2.99 30.01
N PHE A 345 -2.91 -3.90 30.64
CA PHE A 345 -3.44 -4.79 31.69
C PHE A 345 -2.88 -4.51 33.09
N ALA A 346 -1.99 -3.53 33.22
CA ALA A 346 -1.30 -3.27 34.51
C ALA A 346 -2.11 -2.41 35.49
N ILE A 347 -3.19 -1.76 35.04
CA ILE A 347 -4.05 -0.92 35.85
C ILE A 347 -5.52 -1.30 35.68
N ALA A 348 -6.30 -1.08 36.75
CA ALA A 348 -7.75 -1.18 36.68
C ALA A 348 -8.34 0.07 35.99
N GLY A 349 -9.35 -0.14 35.14
CA GLY A 349 -10.07 0.94 34.45
C GLY A 349 -9.44 1.37 33.13
N THR A 350 -10.08 2.34 32.47
CA THR A 350 -9.72 2.83 31.13
C THR A 350 -9.42 4.32 31.09
N ASP A 351 -9.28 4.98 32.22
CA ASP A 351 -9.22 6.45 32.31
C ASP A 351 -8.00 7.04 31.56
N ASN A 352 -6.82 6.44 31.75
CA ASN A 352 -5.62 6.87 31.03
C ASN A 352 -5.78 6.73 29.51
N ALA A 353 -6.32 5.60 29.06
CA ALA A 353 -6.55 5.36 27.64
C ALA A 353 -7.58 6.36 27.07
N ARG A 354 -8.65 6.66 27.82
CA ARG A 354 -9.65 7.67 27.42
C ARG A 354 -9.03 9.06 27.33
N GLN A 355 -8.22 9.46 28.30
CA GLN A 355 -7.55 10.75 28.28
C GLN A 355 -6.52 10.87 27.15
N GLU A 356 -5.75 9.81 26.87
CA GLU A 356 -4.86 9.78 25.71
C GLU A 356 -5.61 9.90 24.39
N MET A 357 -6.74 9.21 24.23
CA MET A 357 -7.63 9.37 23.08
C MET A 357 -8.21 10.78 22.99
N GLU A 358 -8.66 11.33 24.11
CA GLU A 358 -9.27 12.67 24.16
C GLU A 358 -8.29 13.75 23.69
N VAL A 359 -7.05 13.71 24.15
CA VAL A 359 -6.04 14.70 23.77
C VAL A 359 -5.44 14.40 22.39
N ASN A 360 -4.92 13.16 22.21
CA ASN A 360 -4.08 12.85 21.04
C ASN A 360 -4.91 12.69 19.75
N TYR A 361 -6.16 12.25 19.85
CA TYR A 361 -7.05 12.04 18.71
C TYR A 361 -8.15 13.09 18.63
N PHE A 362 -9.06 13.16 19.61
CA PHE A 362 -10.22 14.07 19.53
C PHE A 362 -9.81 15.54 19.55
N GLY A 363 -8.83 15.92 20.38
CA GLY A 363 -8.28 17.27 20.40
C GLY A 363 -7.63 17.65 19.06
N THR A 364 -6.85 16.74 18.47
CA THR A 364 -6.25 16.94 17.13
C THR A 364 -7.32 17.09 16.06
N LEU A 365 -8.37 16.24 16.08
CA LEU A 365 -9.51 16.33 15.16
C LEU A 365 -10.23 17.67 15.29
N ALA A 366 -10.51 18.10 16.53
CA ALA A 366 -11.20 19.35 16.79
C ALA A 366 -10.39 20.57 16.28
N MET A 367 -9.07 20.57 16.49
CA MET A 367 -8.17 21.61 15.94
C MET A 367 -8.17 21.59 14.40
N CYS A 368 -8.05 20.42 13.78
CA CYS A 368 -8.10 20.32 12.31
C CYS A 368 -9.44 20.85 11.75
N ARG A 369 -10.56 20.50 12.38
CA ARG A 369 -11.90 20.98 11.97
C ARG A 369 -12.06 22.49 12.10
N ALA A 370 -11.55 23.07 13.19
CA ALA A 370 -11.65 24.53 13.44
C ALA A 370 -10.77 25.34 12.47
N PHE A 371 -9.60 24.82 12.12
CA PHE A 371 -8.63 25.58 11.32
C PHE A 371 -8.65 25.25 9.82
N ALA A 372 -9.20 24.13 9.36
CA ALA A 372 -9.32 23.81 7.93
C ALA A 372 -10.07 24.89 7.12
N PRO A 373 -11.20 25.47 7.60
CA PRO A 373 -11.84 26.60 6.91
C PRO A 373 -10.99 27.86 6.84
N ILE A 374 -10.18 28.12 7.89
CA ILE A 374 -9.27 29.27 7.96
C ILE A 374 -8.15 29.11 6.95
N LEU A 375 -7.51 27.95 6.92
CA LEU A 375 -6.48 27.62 5.93
C LEU A 375 -7.01 27.77 4.51
N ARG A 376 -8.20 27.23 4.24
CA ARG A 376 -8.87 27.36 2.94
C ARG A 376 -9.10 28.83 2.57
N LYS A 377 -9.62 29.65 3.49
CA LYS A 377 -9.86 31.08 3.28
C LYS A 377 -8.55 31.83 2.96
N ASN A 378 -7.44 31.42 3.57
CA ASN A 378 -6.13 32.01 3.38
C ASN A 378 -5.37 31.47 2.15
N GLY A 379 -6.05 30.74 1.25
CA GLY A 379 -5.51 30.25 -0.02
C GLY A 379 -4.84 28.86 0.07
N GLY A 380 -5.16 28.09 1.08
CA GLY A 380 -4.53 26.83 1.43
C GLY A 380 -3.55 27.00 2.58
N GLY A 381 -2.67 26.01 2.78
CA GLY A 381 -1.67 26.06 3.86
C GLY A 381 -1.25 24.65 4.28
N THR A 382 -0.79 24.54 5.52
CA THR A 382 -0.29 23.25 6.01
C THR A 382 -0.86 22.92 7.39
N ILE A 383 -1.18 21.63 7.59
CA ILE A 383 -1.42 21.01 8.90
C ILE A 383 -0.28 20.04 9.16
N VAL A 384 0.39 20.19 10.29
CA VAL A 384 1.40 19.26 10.80
C VAL A 384 0.84 18.56 12.04
N ASN A 385 0.73 17.25 12.02
CA ASN A 385 0.32 16.46 13.16
C ASN A 385 1.54 15.71 13.72
N MET A 386 1.94 16.06 14.98
CA MET A 386 3.02 15.38 15.71
C MET A 386 2.48 14.06 16.28
N ILE A 387 2.76 12.97 15.60
CA ILE A 387 2.24 11.64 15.93
C ILE A 387 3.30 10.83 16.71
N SER A 388 3.79 9.77 16.19
CA SER A 388 4.90 8.92 16.63
C SER A 388 5.02 7.72 15.72
N ILE A 389 6.20 7.12 15.61
CA ILE A 389 6.37 5.79 15.00
C ILE A 389 5.54 4.70 15.70
N LEU A 390 5.16 4.94 16.97
CA LEU A 390 4.25 4.07 17.73
C LEU A 390 2.83 3.99 17.14
N ALA A 391 2.52 4.78 16.11
CA ALA A 391 1.30 4.61 15.34
C ALA A 391 1.30 3.33 14.48
N TYR A 392 2.48 2.83 14.14
CA TYR A 392 2.68 1.59 13.37
C TYR A 392 3.13 0.41 14.24
N VAL A 393 3.92 0.69 15.29
CA VAL A 393 4.51 -0.34 16.14
C VAL A 393 3.96 -0.20 17.56
N ASN A 394 3.47 -1.31 18.11
CA ASN A 394 2.96 -1.31 19.50
C ASN A 394 4.07 -1.67 20.49
N LEU A 395 4.26 -0.81 21.49
CA LEU A 395 5.07 -1.10 22.67
C LEU A 395 4.15 -1.53 23.82
N PRO A 396 4.28 -2.75 24.37
CA PRO A 396 3.41 -3.23 25.46
C PRO A 396 3.36 -2.32 26.69
N LEU A 397 4.45 -1.59 26.97
CA LEU A 397 4.53 -0.62 28.09
C LEU A 397 3.73 0.67 27.83
N MET A 398 3.28 0.94 26.61
CA MET A 398 2.61 2.17 26.18
C MET A 398 1.41 1.86 25.28
N GLY A 399 0.70 0.76 25.51
CA GLY A 399 -0.31 0.24 24.59
C GLY A 399 -1.45 1.22 24.30
N SER A 400 -1.92 1.99 25.28
CA SER A 400 -2.98 3.00 25.07
C SER A 400 -2.47 4.21 24.30
N LEU A 401 -1.22 4.65 24.52
CA LEU A 401 -0.58 5.66 23.70
C LEU A 401 -0.49 5.20 22.25
N CYS A 402 0.01 3.98 22.01
CA CYS A 402 0.12 3.41 20.65
C CYS A 402 -1.24 3.44 19.93
N ALA A 403 -2.30 3.02 20.61
CA ALA A 403 -3.66 3.06 20.07
C ALA A 403 -4.10 4.50 19.71
N SER A 404 -3.84 5.48 20.59
CA SER A 404 -4.20 6.89 20.33
C SER A 404 -3.40 7.49 19.18
N LYS A 405 -2.13 7.11 19.02
CA LYS A 405 -1.27 7.56 17.90
C LYS A 405 -1.63 6.88 16.60
N ALA A 406 -2.03 5.61 16.59
CA ALA A 406 -2.58 4.92 15.44
C ALA A 406 -3.89 5.58 14.95
N ALA A 407 -4.78 5.92 15.88
CA ALA A 407 -6.00 6.67 15.57
C ALA A 407 -5.67 8.06 14.97
N ALA A 408 -4.70 8.79 15.52
CA ALA A 408 -4.26 10.09 15.00
C ALA A 408 -3.62 9.98 13.61
N LEU A 409 -2.91 8.90 13.31
CA LEU A 409 -2.37 8.64 11.97
C LEU A 409 -3.49 8.38 10.96
N SER A 410 -4.44 7.52 11.29
CA SER A 410 -5.63 7.24 10.46
C SER A 410 -6.43 8.52 10.19
N LEU A 411 -6.66 9.35 11.23
CA LEU A 411 -7.24 10.69 11.07
C LEU A 411 -6.45 11.54 10.08
N THR A 412 -5.12 11.59 10.22
CA THR A 412 -4.25 12.41 9.38
C THR A 412 -4.33 12.00 7.91
N GLN A 413 -4.38 10.70 7.64
CA GLN A 413 -4.57 10.15 6.29
C GLN A 413 -5.96 10.52 5.73
N GLY A 414 -7.02 10.42 6.54
CA GLY A 414 -8.39 10.79 6.13
C GLY A 414 -8.52 12.26 5.75
N ILE A 415 -8.09 13.17 6.63
CA ILE A 415 -8.17 14.62 6.37
C ILE A 415 -7.24 15.07 5.21
N ARG A 416 -6.15 14.35 4.95
CA ARG A 416 -5.29 14.57 3.78
C ARG A 416 -6.08 14.48 2.48
N GLY A 417 -6.87 13.40 2.32
CA GLY A 417 -7.73 13.20 1.16
C GLY A 417 -8.80 14.30 1.04
N GLU A 418 -9.46 14.67 2.15
CA GLU A 418 -10.51 15.69 2.17
C GLU A 418 -9.99 17.09 1.84
N LEU A 419 -8.80 17.46 2.33
CA LEU A 419 -8.25 18.82 2.22
C LEU A 419 -7.38 19.03 0.98
N ALA A 420 -6.95 17.98 0.28
CA ALA A 420 -6.11 18.06 -0.92
C ALA A 420 -6.72 19.00 -1.98
N ARG A 421 -8.02 18.88 -2.24
CA ARG A 421 -8.76 19.75 -3.20
C ARG A 421 -8.76 21.24 -2.81
N HIS A 422 -8.50 21.57 -1.55
CA HIS A 422 -8.45 22.93 -1.04
C HIS A 422 -7.02 23.50 -0.93
N GLY A 423 -6.03 22.74 -1.42
CA GLY A 423 -4.65 23.17 -1.41
C GLY A 423 -3.97 23.12 -0.06
N THR A 424 -4.48 22.32 0.87
CA THR A 424 -3.87 22.14 2.19
C THR A 424 -3.01 20.88 2.19
N LEU A 425 -1.72 21.05 2.53
CA LEU A 425 -0.81 19.94 2.81
C LEU A 425 -1.08 19.41 4.23
N VAL A 426 -1.12 18.10 4.41
CA VAL A 426 -1.27 17.47 5.72
C VAL A 426 -0.12 16.51 5.96
N VAL A 427 0.73 16.85 6.93
CA VAL A 427 1.98 16.16 7.25
C VAL A 427 1.80 15.35 8.54
N ALA A 428 2.08 14.07 8.47
CA ALA A 428 2.26 13.21 9.64
C ALA A 428 3.76 13.20 10.02
N VAL A 429 4.09 13.64 11.23
CA VAL A 429 5.46 13.58 11.75
C VAL A 429 5.52 12.47 12.79
N MET A 430 6.35 11.48 12.53
CA MET A 430 6.41 10.23 13.28
C MET A 430 7.80 10.00 13.90
N PRO A 431 8.19 10.78 14.93
CA PRO A 431 9.46 10.58 15.61
C PRO A 431 9.47 9.25 16.39
N GLY A 432 10.67 8.71 16.60
CA GLY A 432 10.94 7.71 17.62
C GLY A 432 10.99 8.35 19.03
N ALA A 433 11.81 7.83 19.93
CA ALA A 433 12.00 8.42 21.25
C ALA A 433 12.67 9.80 21.13
N VAL A 434 12.03 10.83 21.73
CA VAL A 434 12.55 12.21 21.74
C VAL A 434 12.92 12.60 23.17
N ASP A 435 14.07 13.24 23.37
CA ASP A 435 14.56 13.62 24.67
C ASP A 435 13.75 14.75 25.30
N THR A 436 12.62 14.36 25.89
CA THR A 436 11.65 15.24 26.53
C THR A 436 11.27 14.70 27.92
N GLU A 437 10.62 15.53 28.72
CA GLU A 437 10.07 15.09 30.01
C GLU A 437 9.08 13.91 29.85
N MET A 438 8.35 13.87 28.76
CA MET A 438 7.38 12.79 28.45
C MET A 438 8.08 11.44 28.32
N GLU A 439 9.26 11.42 27.73
CA GLU A 439 10.05 10.22 27.47
C GLU A 439 11.24 10.03 28.43
N ARG A 440 11.22 10.71 29.62
CA ARG A 440 12.37 10.68 30.55
C ARG A 440 12.78 9.27 30.98
N ASN A 441 11.82 8.36 31.09
CA ASN A 441 12.04 6.98 31.51
C ASN A 441 12.41 6.03 30.35
N PHE A 442 12.39 6.50 29.10
CA PHE A 442 12.78 5.70 27.96
C PHE A 442 14.32 5.68 27.83
N PRO A 443 14.95 4.53 27.53
CA PRO A 443 16.40 4.44 27.41
C PRO A 443 16.93 5.19 26.17
N PRO A 444 18.18 5.70 26.22
CA PRO A 444 18.84 6.25 25.04
C PRO A 444 19.09 5.13 23.98
N PRO A 445 19.32 5.48 22.67
CA PRO A 445 19.45 6.84 22.18
C PRO A 445 18.10 7.54 22.00
N LYS A 446 18.05 8.85 22.26
CA LYS A 446 16.88 9.71 22.05
C LYS A 446 17.22 10.84 21.10
N LEU A 447 16.27 11.20 20.26
CA LEU A 447 16.41 12.35 19.35
C LEU A 447 16.28 13.66 20.12
N PRO A 448 17.17 14.65 19.94
CA PRO A 448 16.99 15.99 20.49
C PRO A 448 15.68 16.64 19.97
N PRO A 449 14.87 17.27 20.83
CA PRO A 449 13.57 17.83 20.42
C PRO A 449 13.68 18.91 19.36
N GLY A 450 14.81 19.65 19.30
CA GLY A 450 15.08 20.60 18.24
C GLY A 450 15.31 19.97 16.86
N GLU A 451 15.83 18.73 16.80
CA GLU A 451 15.97 17.98 15.56
C GLU A 451 14.63 17.46 15.06
N ALA A 452 13.77 16.95 15.96
CA ALA A 452 12.42 16.57 15.62
C ALA A 452 11.62 17.75 15.05
N ALA A 453 11.76 18.94 15.66
CA ALA A 453 11.12 20.16 15.20
C ALA A 453 11.64 20.61 13.81
N ARG A 454 12.95 20.58 13.56
CA ARG A 454 13.53 20.92 12.26
C ARG A 454 13.07 19.94 11.19
N ALA A 455 13.16 18.63 11.43
CA ALA A 455 12.74 17.62 10.48
C ALA A 455 11.26 17.78 10.09
N ALA A 456 10.39 18.14 11.05
CA ALA A 456 8.98 18.42 10.76
C ALA A 456 8.81 19.60 9.79
N LEU A 457 9.57 20.69 9.98
CA LEU A 457 9.50 21.87 9.11
C LEU A 457 10.18 21.65 7.75
N ASP A 458 11.29 20.91 7.72
CA ASP A 458 11.93 20.49 6.47
C ASP A 458 10.96 19.65 5.62
N GLY A 459 10.19 18.77 6.26
CA GLY A 459 9.12 18.02 5.61
C GLY A 459 8.02 18.93 5.02
N VAL A 460 7.65 19.98 5.72
CA VAL A 460 6.70 20.99 5.21
C VAL A 460 7.28 21.68 3.96
N GLU A 461 8.54 22.13 4.00
CA GLU A 461 9.18 22.81 2.87
C GLU A 461 9.37 21.90 1.66
N GLN A 462 9.59 20.60 1.90
CA GLN A 462 9.71 19.57 0.86
C GLN A 462 8.35 19.05 0.37
N GLY A 463 7.23 19.48 0.98
CA GLY A 463 5.89 19.00 0.64
C GLY A 463 5.65 17.52 0.97
N LEU A 464 6.36 16.97 1.96
CA LEU A 464 6.23 15.57 2.38
C LEU A 464 4.93 15.36 3.15
N GLU A 465 4.29 14.23 2.91
CA GLU A 465 3.09 13.82 3.64
C GLU A 465 3.42 13.04 4.92
N GLU A 466 4.61 12.45 4.97
CA GLU A 466 5.12 11.68 6.11
C GLU A 466 6.59 12.02 6.36
N VAL A 467 6.93 12.21 7.63
CA VAL A 467 8.28 12.55 8.08
C VAL A 467 8.67 11.63 9.24
N TYR A 468 9.83 11.03 9.17
CA TYR A 468 10.37 10.09 10.16
C TYR A 468 11.65 10.64 10.78
N PRO A 469 11.57 11.50 11.80
CA PRO A 469 12.75 12.14 12.39
C PRO A 469 13.65 11.18 13.16
N GLY A 470 14.93 11.15 12.80
CA GLY A 470 15.99 10.38 13.47
C GLY A 470 16.10 8.92 13.02
N ASP A 471 17.22 8.31 13.36
CA ASP A 471 17.60 6.97 12.87
C ASP A 471 16.61 5.87 13.31
N MET A 472 16.09 5.96 14.54
CA MET A 472 15.11 5.01 15.05
C MET A 472 13.83 5.00 14.20
N ALA A 473 13.27 6.19 13.91
CA ALA A 473 12.04 6.29 13.13
C ALA A 473 12.29 5.91 11.66
N THR A 474 13.40 6.33 11.07
CA THR A 474 13.80 6.00 9.70
C THR A 474 14.01 4.49 9.54
N GLY A 475 14.74 3.85 10.46
CA GLY A 475 14.98 2.41 10.41
C GLY A 475 13.68 1.60 10.56
N MET A 476 12.78 2.01 11.46
CA MET A 476 11.47 1.36 11.61
C MET A 476 10.59 1.54 10.38
N SER A 477 10.57 2.73 9.76
CA SER A 477 9.78 2.97 8.55
C SER A 477 10.28 2.13 7.36
N GLN A 478 11.58 1.94 7.24
CA GLN A 478 12.18 1.07 6.22
C GLN A 478 11.83 -0.40 6.45
N GLY A 479 11.85 -0.86 7.72
CA GLY A 479 11.41 -2.20 8.09
C GLY A 479 9.94 -2.45 7.75
N LEU A 480 9.04 -1.51 8.07
CA LEU A 480 7.62 -1.59 7.72
C LEU A 480 7.34 -1.58 6.20
N ALA A 481 8.24 -1.03 5.40
CA ALA A 481 8.12 -1.03 3.95
C ALA A 481 8.65 -2.34 3.32
N SER A 482 9.43 -3.13 4.07
CA SER A 482 10.01 -4.41 3.63
C SER A 482 9.21 -5.64 4.08
N ASP A 483 8.31 -5.49 5.06
CA ASP A 483 7.36 -6.49 5.52
C ASP A 483 6.00 -6.37 4.76
#